data_ec3d3316a050d7e221bebaa56fbe0e32
#
_entry.id   ec3d3316a050d7e221bebaa56fbe0e32
#
_cell.length_a   1.000
_cell.length_b   1.000
_cell.length_c   1.000
_cell.angle_alpha   90.00
_cell.angle_beta   90.00
_cell.angle_gamma   90.00
#
_symmetry.space_group_name_H-M   'P 1'
#
loop_
_entity.id
_entity.type
_entity.pdbx_description
1 polymer ?
#
loop_
_entity_poly.entity_id
_entity_poly.type
_entity_poly.pdbx_seq_one_letter_code
_entity_poly.pdbx_strand_id
1 'polypeptide(L)'
;MSFPFQDKYFPITKHYKRIRLYHQCIRAFFIAKFIYEEDDMQKIRPDLDIGGNIQQMRYHNKLTQDQVIARLNLMGIPISKSTYAKLETNRMNIKVSELLALSQILHCDVGEFFKNLI
;
A
#
# COMPACT_ATOMS: atom_id res chain seq x y z
N MET A 1 -32.00 7.49 -4.34
CA MET A 1 -31.71 7.04 -4.16
C MET A 1 -31.12 6.46 -4.64
N SER A 2 -31.11 6.44 -5.10
CA SER A 2 -30.54 5.83 -5.55
C SER A 2 -29.78 5.15 -5.13
N PHE A 3 -29.64 5.15 -4.57
CA PHE A 3 -29.03 4.43 -4.01
C PHE A 3 -29.62 3.37 -3.56
N PRO A 4 -30.87 3.15 -3.53
CA PRO A 4 -31.34 1.99 -2.96
C PRO A 4 -30.81 0.80 -3.58
N PHE A 5 -30.82 0.76 -4.86
CA PHE A 5 -30.31 -0.34 -5.47
C PHE A 5 -28.89 -0.49 -5.20
N GLN A 6 -28.18 0.59 -5.15
CA GLN A 6 -26.84 0.55 -4.80
C GLN A 6 -26.67 0.04 -3.43
N ASP A 7 -27.52 0.44 -2.57
CA ASP A 7 -27.41 -0.01 -1.23
C ASP A 7 -27.58 -1.49 -1.12
N LYS A 8 -28.39 -2.05 -1.97
CA LYS A 8 -28.59 -3.45 -1.91
C LYS A 8 -27.54 -4.22 -2.52
N TYR A 9 -27.23 -3.88 -3.71
CA TYR A 9 -26.33 -4.66 -4.43
C TYR A 9 -24.97 -4.41 -4.18
N PHE A 10 -24.66 -3.23 -3.73
CA PHE A 10 -23.34 -2.84 -3.57
C PHE A 10 -23.06 -2.47 -2.21
N PRO A 11 -23.16 -3.37 -1.31
CA PRO A 11 -22.66 -3.11 0.00
C PRO A 11 -21.23 -2.67 -0.07
N ILE A 12 -20.54 -3.21 -1.02
CA ILE A 12 -19.16 -2.81 -1.19
C ILE A 12 -19.07 -1.39 -1.62
N THR A 13 -19.87 -0.98 -2.55
CA THR A 13 -19.87 0.38 -3.00
C THR A 13 -20.22 1.29 -1.87
N LYS A 14 -21.18 0.89 -1.08
CA LYS A 14 -21.51 1.66 0.05
C LYS A 14 -20.35 1.77 0.97
N HIS A 15 -19.64 0.70 1.13
CA HIS A 15 -18.47 0.69 1.97
C HIS A 15 -17.43 1.65 1.49
N TYR A 16 -17.20 1.69 0.22
CA TYR A 16 -16.25 2.63 -0.29
C TYR A 16 -16.60 4.03 0.04
N LYS A 17 -17.85 4.39 -0.13
CA LYS A 17 -18.26 5.71 0.19
C LYS A 17 -18.10 5.99 1.64
N ARG A 18 -18.45 5.05 2.44
CA ARG A 18 -18.33 5.23 3.83
C ARG A 18 -16.93 5.38 4.24
N ILE A 19 -16.05 4.60 3.71
CA ILE A 19 -14.66 4.70 4.02
C ILE A 19 -14.18 6.08 3.77
N ARG A 20 -14.59 6.66 2.65
CA ARG A 20 -14.17 7.98 2.36
C ARG A 20 -14.73 8.95 3.36
N LEU A 21 -15.97 8.74 3.74
CA LEU A 21 -16.60 9.64 4.65
C LEU A 21 -15.96 9.66 5.99
N TYR A 22 -15.66 8.54 6.54
CA TYR A 22 -15.14 8.57 7.87
C TYR A 22 -13.70 8.18 7.94
N HIS A 23 -12.98 8.50 6.93
CA HIS A 23 -11.58 8.39 7.01
C HIS A 23 -11.07 9.05 8.24
N GLN A 24 -11.61 10.19 8.57
CA GLN A 24 -11.13 10.88 9.70
C GLN A 24 -11.69 10.34 10.96
N CYS A 25 -12.93 10.00 10.96
CA CYS A 25 -13.53 9.67 12.21
C CYS A 25 -13.16 8.32 12.72
N ILE A 26 -12.62 7.47 11.89
CA ILE A 26 -12.28 6.17 12.39
C ILE A 26 -10.82 5.95 12.49
N ARG A 27 -10.08 7.00 12.46
CA ARG A 27 -8.68 6.83 12.50
C ARG A 27 -8.28 6.06 13.74
N ALA A 28 -8.80 6.41 14.87
CA ALA A 28 -8.48 5.69 16.08
C ALA A 28 -9.01 4.27 16.03
N PHE A 29 -10.22 4.13 15.51
CA PHE A 29 -10.80 2.83 15.39
C PHE A 29 -10.00 1.97 14.43
N PHE A 30 -9.53 2.56 13.38
CA PHE A 30 -8.73 1.86 12.41
C PHE A 30 -7.44 1.37 13.02
N ILE A 31 -6.83 2.15 13.89
CA ILE A 31 -5.63 1.73 14.55
C ILE A 31 -5.88 0.53 15.42
N ALA A 32 -6.97 0.55 16.16
CA ALA A 32 -7.30 -0.58 17.00
C ALA A 32 -7.51 -1.81 16.14
N LYS A 33 -8.22 -1.66 15.05
CA LYS A 33 -8.47 -2.76 14.18
C LYS A 33 -7.18 -3.28 13.58
N PHE A 34 -6.31 -2.39 13.24
CA PHE A 34 -5.05 -2.75 12.69
C PHE A 34 -4.26 -3.62 13.66
N ILE A 35 -4.31 -3.28 14.93
CA ILE A 35 -3.60 -4.05 15.93
C ILE A 35 -4.16 -5.46 16.04
N TYR A 36 -5.48 -5.56 16.01
CA TYR A 36 -6.08 -6.88 16.17
C TYR A 36 -6.05 -7.73 14.92
N GLU A 37 -6.10 -7.10 13.78
CA GLU A 37 -6.25 -7.86 12.55
C GLU A 37 -5.10 -7.72 11.62
N GLU A 38 -3.96 -7.43 12.18
CA GLU A 38 -2.81 -7.24 11.35
C GLU A 38 -2.49 -8.47 10.52
N ASP A 39 -2.72 -9.62 11.09
CA ASP A 39 -2.43 -10.86 10.39
C ASP A 39 -3.38 -11.11 9.24
N ASP A 40 -4.53 -10.46 9.28
CA ASP A 40 -5.51 -10.64 8.21
C ASP A 40 -5.30 -9.69 7.07
N MET A 41 -4.34 -8.79 7.19
CA MET A 41 -4.12 -7.83 6.11
C MET A 41 -3.55 -8.54 4.92
N GLN A 42 -4.01 -8.13 3.76
CA GLN A 42 -3.52 -8.71 2.53
C GLN A 42 -2.08 -8.35 2.30
N LYS A 43 -1.28 -9.34 2.10
CA LYS A 43 0.13 -9.14 1.88
C LYS A 43 0.57 -10.02 0.73
N ILE A 44 1.51 -9.55 -0.01
CA ILE A 44 2.09 -10.31 -1.09
C ILE A 44 3.44 -10.80 -0.61
N ARG A 45 3.64 -12.10 -0.72
CA ARG A 45 4.91 -12.68 -0.35
C ARG A 45 5.77 -12.73 -1.60
N PRO A 46 6.83 -11.96 -1.64
CA PRO A 46 7.64 -11.93 -2.85
C PRO A 46 8.56 -13.15 -2.91
N ASP A 47 8.27 -14.02 -3.82
CA ASP A 47 9.17 -15.13 -4.13
C ASP A 47 9.98 -14.83 -5.38
N LEU A 48 9.77 -13.68 -5.97
CA LEU A 48 10.53 -13.18 -7.09
C LEU A 48 11.04 -11.80 -6.72
N ASP A 49 11.88 -11.26 -7.54
CA ASP A 49 12.61 -10.05 -7.17
C ASP A 49 11.82 -8.76 -7.42
N ILE A 50 10.67 -8.67 -6.78
CA ILE A 50 9.88 -7.45 -6.85
C ILE A 50 10.62 -6.29 -6.20
N GLY A 51 11.30 -6.58 -5.11
CA GLY A 51 12.04 -5.54 -4.40
C GLY A 51 13.12 -4.91 -5.25
N GLY A 52 13.78 -5.72 -6.06
CA GLY A 52 14.80 -5.18 -6.97
C GLY A 52 14.20 -4.21 -7.97
N ASN A 53 13.02 -4.54 -8.49
CA ASN A 53 12.37 -3.63 -9.41
C ASN A 53 11.96 -2.34 -8.72
N ILE A 54 11.49 -2.43 -7.49
CA ILE A 54 11.15 -1.24 -6.71
C ILE A 54 12.41 -0.38 -6.53
N GLN A 55 13.51 -1.02 -6.20
CA GLN A 55 14.74 -0.29 -6.00
C GLN A 55 15.19 0.40 -7.28
N GLN A 56 15.07 -0.29 -8.40
CA GLN A 56 15.46 0.32 -9.67
C GLN A 56 14.58 1.50 -10.02
N MET A 57 13.29 1.39 -9.77
CA MET A 57 12.40 2.51 -10.01
C MET A 57 12.77 3.69 -9.10
N ARG A 58 13.17 3.38 -7.88
CA ARG A 58 13.60 4.42 -6.97
C ARG A 58 14.84 5.13 -7.50
N TYR A 59 15.83 4.37 -7.95
CA TYR A 59 17.01 4.96 -8.53
C TYR A 59 16.69 5.77 -9.76
N HIS A 60 15.78 5.25 -10.57
CA HIS A 60 15.39 5.95 -11.78
C HIS A 60 14.80 7.31 -11.45
N ASN A 61 14.09 7.43 -10.35
CA ASN A 61 13.53 8.69 -9.92
C ASN A 61 14.47 9.47 -9.03
N LYS A 62 15.68 8.99 -8.85
CA LYS A 62 16.72 9.68 -8.07
C LYS A 62 16.28 9.98 -6.65
N LEU A 63 15.61 9.01 -6.05
CA LEU A 63 15.15 9.16 -4.68
C LEU A 63 15.97 8.26 -3.76
N THR A 64 16.20 8.76 -2.56
CA THR A 64 16.84 7.94 -1.54
C THR A 64 15.77 7.16 -0.81
N GLN A 65 16.18 6.14 -0.07
CA GLN A 65 15.24 5.38 0.73
C GLN A 65 14.52 6.29 1.72
N ASP A 66 15.25 7.19 2.33
CA ASP A 66 14.67 8.09 3.32
C ASP A 66 13.58 8.97 2.71
N GLN A 67 13.80 9.40 1.49
CA GLN A 67 12.80 10.22 0.81
C GLN A 67 11.55 9.44 0.50
N VAL A 68 11.69 8.20 0.08
CA VAL A 68 10.53 7.37 -0.19
C VAL A 68 9.78 7.07 1.10
N ILE A 69 10.52 6.79 2.16
CA ILE A 69 9.90 6.51 3.45
C ILE A 69 9.12 7.73 3.94
N ALA A 70 9.71 8.91 3.79
CA ALA A 70 9.02 10.13 4.19
C ALA A 70 7.71 10.29 3.43
N ARG A 71 7.72 10.01 2.15
CA ARG A 71 6.51 10.12 1.36
C ARG A 71 5.47 9.08 1.72
N LEU A 72 5.92 7.86 2.01
CA LEU A 72 5.00 6.84 2.46
C LEU A 72 4.33 7.24 3.76
N ASN A 73 5.12 7.78 4.68
CA ASN A 73 4.56 8.20 5.95
C ASN A 73 3.54 9.32 5.77
N LEU A 74 3.80 10.22 4.84
CA LEU A 74 2.86 11.29 4.55
C LEU A 74 1.57 10.76 3.97
N MET A 75 1.63 9.63 3.30
CA MET A 75 0.44 9.01 2.74
C MET A 75 -0.29 8.14 3.75
N GLY A 76 0.17 8.13 4.98
CA GLY A 76 -0.51 7.37 6.01
C GLY A 76 -0.03 5.94 6.14
N ILE A 77 1.09 5.62 5.53
CA ILE A 77 1.65 4.28 5.60
C ILE A 77 2.93 4.34 6.41
N PRO A 78 2.85 4.02 7.69
CA PRO A 78 4.03 4.09 8.54
C PRO A 78 4.96 2.94 8.22
N ILE A 79 6.20 3.27 7.95
CA ILE A 79 7.17 2.25 7.64
C ILE A 79 8.52 2.75 8.12
N SER A 80 9.29 1.86 8.71
CA SER A 80 10.61 2.23 9.19
C SER A 80 11.65 1.98 8.10
N LYS A 81 12.82 2.53 8.29
CA LYS A 81 13.88 2.37 7.31
C LYS A 81 14.30 0.92 7.19
N SER A 82 14.36 0.22 8.31
CA SER A 82 14.76 -1.18 8.26
C SER A 82 13.72 -2.01 7.53
N THR A 83 12.45 -1.70 7.74
CA THR A 83 11.38 -2.42 7.05
C THR A 83 11.44 -2.15 5.56
N TYR A 84 11.63 -0.89 5.18
CA TYR A 84 11.69 -0.55 3.78
C TYR A 84 12.89 -1.22 3.11
N ALA A 85 14.02 -1.26 3.78
CA ALA A 85 15.19 -1.93 3.23
C ALA A 85 14.91 -3.41 3.00
N LYS A 86 14.14 -4.01 3.91
CA LYS A 86 13.78 -5.41 3.72
C LYS A 86 12.83 -5.60 2.55
N LEU A 87 11.99 -4.60 2.28
CA LEU A 87 11.13 -4.69 1.11
C LEU A 87 11.95 -4.72 -0.17
N GLU A 88 12.95 -3.90 -0.24
CA GLU A 88 13.78 -3.85 -1.44
C GLU A 88 14.63 -5.10 -1.62
N THR A 89 14.80 -5.87 -0.57
CA THR A 89 15.56 -7.11 -0.66
C THR A 89 14.68 -8.35 -0.57
N ASN A 90 13.38 -8.18 -0.71
CA ASN A 90 12.42 -9.29 -0.71
C ASN A 90 12.42 -10.10 0.56
N ARG A 91 12.75 -9.48 1.66
CA ARG A 91 12.80 -10.18 2.94
C ARG A 91 11.58 -9.96 3.79
N MET A 92 10.59 -9.26 3.26
CA MET A 92 9.35 -9.04 3.97
C MET A 92 8.19 -9.12 3.00
N ASN A 93 7.05 -9.47 3.54
CA ASN A 93 5.83 -9.39 2.74
C ASN A 93 5.49 -7.93 2.52
N ILE A 94 4.96 -7.63 1.37
CA ILE A 94 4.57 -6.27 1.06
C ILE A 94 3.05 -6.21 1.04
N LYS A 95 2.51 -5.16 1.62
CA LYS A 95 1.07 -4.96 1.62
C LYS A 95 0.64 -4.35 0.31
N VAL A 96 -0.58 -4.67 -0.10
CA VAL A 96 -1.09 -4.10 -1.34
C VAL A 96 -1.10 -2.58 -1.27
N SER A 97 -1.45 -2.03 -0.11
CA SER A 97 -1.46 -0.58 0.04
C SER A 97 -0.07 0.01 -0.14
N GLU A 98 0.95 -0.69 0.36
CA GLU A 98 2.31 -0.23 0.17
C GLU A 98 2.70 -0.24 -1.30
N LEU A 99 2.30 -1.29 -1.99
CA LEU A 99 2.62 -1.42 -3.39
C LEU A 99 1.98 -0.29 -4.21
N LEU A 100 0.72 0.00 -3.93
CA LEU A 100 0.03 1.05 -4.65
C LEU A 100 0.62 2.42 -4.32
N ALA A 101 0.95 2.64 -3.06
CA ALA A 101 1.55 3.91 -2.68
C ALA A 101 2.91 4.08 -3.34
N LEU A 102 3.68 3.01 -3.42
CA LEU A 102 4.98 3.07 -4.06
C LEU A 102 4.83 3.39 -5.55
N SER A 103 3.82 2.84 -6.19
CA SER A 103 3.64 3.15 -7.61
C SER A 103 3.37 4.64 -7.80
N GLN A 104 2.66 5.26 -6.89
CA GLN A 104 2.40 6.68 -6.99
C GLN A 104 3.64 7.51 -6.69
N ILE A 105 4.38 7.11 -5.68
CA ILE A 105 5.58 7.84 -5.30
C ILE A 105 6.64 7.74 -6.40
N LEU A 106 6.74 6.59 -7.01
CA LEU A 106 7.75 6.34 -8.02
C LEU A 106 7.27 6.65 -9.43
N HIS A 107 6.04 7.15 -9.54
CA HIS A 107 5.49 7.57 -10.83
C HIS A 107 5.54 6.47 -11.88
N CYS A 108 5.11 5.29 -11.51
CA CYS A 108 5.10 4.19 -12.45
C CYS A 108 3.87 3.34 -12.21
N ASP A 109 3.59 2.46 -13.16
CA ASP A 109 2.50 1.52 -13.00
C ASP A 109 2.92 0.44 -12.04
N VAL A 110 1.96 -0.12 -11.33
CA VAL A 110 2.23 -1.25 -10.47
C VAL A 110 2.86 -2.38 -11.28
N GLY A 111 2.45 -2.51 -12.54
CA GLY A 111 3.00 -3.56 -13.39
C GLY A 111 4.50 -3.48 -13.59
N GLU A 112 5.07 -2.29 -13.43
CA GLU A 112 6.52 -2.16 -13.58
C GLU A 112 7.25 -2.93 -12.49
N PHE A 113 6.63 -3.11 -11.34
CA PHE A 113 7.28 -3.85 -10.27
C PHE A 113 7.38 -5.34 -10.58
N PHE A 114 6.60 -5.81 -11.54
CA PHE A 114 6.58 -7.22 -11.88
C PHE A 114 7.27 -7.51 -13.21
N LYS A 115 7.97 -6.51 -13.73
CA LYS A 115 8.58 -6.65 -15.04
C LYS A 115 9.79 -7.56 -15.00
N ASN A 116 9.93 -8.37 -16.02
CA ASN A 116 11.10 -9.21 -16.17
C ASN A 116 11.32 -10.19 -15.01
N LEU A 117 10.27 -10.62 -14.39
CA LEU A 117 10.40 -11.59 -13.32
C LEU A 117 10.27 -13.03 -13.79
N ILE A 118 9.74 -13.23 -14.97
CA ILE A 118 9.57 -14.57 -15.51
C ILE A 118 10.17 -14.67 -16.89
#